data_b32dd4e45f4471f6e35fb23052ebad6e
#
_entry.id   b32dd4e45f4471f6e35fb23052ebad6e
#
_cell.length_a   1.000
_cell.length_b   1.000
_cell.length_c   1.000
_cell.angle_alpha   90.00
_cell.angle_beta   90.00
_cell.angle_gamma   90.00
#
_symmetry.space_group_name_H-M   'P 1'
#
loop_
_entity.id
_entity.type
_entity.pdbx_description
1 polymer ?
#
loop_
_entity_poly.entity_id
_entity_poly.type
_entity_poly.pdbx_seq_one_letter_code
_entity_poly.pdbx_strand_id
1 'polypeptide(L)'
;MINPHTVHVAAIQLCSGQDINANLKQAKLLIENAVQLGTQVVALPENFSYLDREGNKIQALENLEDGPAVQLLRELARANSIYIVGGTVPLAANDRVTNTCLVFGPEGLIVARYDKIHLFDIQLDDAHSFVESRYIAAGKEPVTFNAFGATMGLSICYDLRFPELYRVLVKRGARVLFVPSAFTWRTGAYHWLELLRARAIENLAYVIAPAQFGRHNAERESFGHSVIVDPWGQILAQAPDRACVISSEMNFTYQDQLRERLPCLNHRRLP
;
A
#
# COMPACT_ATOMS: atom_id res chain seq x y z
N MET A 1 -5.36 -21.01 -20.43
CA MET A 1 -5.41 -19.68 -21.11
C MET A 1 -5.72 -18.66 -20.03
N ILE A 2 -4.84 -17.70 -19.79
CA ILE A 2 -5.09 -16.61 -18.84
C ILE A 2 -6.18 -15.72 -19.45
N ASN A 3 -7.27 -15.51 -18.71
CA ASN A 3 -8.34 -14.60 -19.14
C ASN A 3 -7.72 -13.19 -19.22
N PRO A 4 -7.77 -12.48 -20.37
CA PRO A 4 -7.13 -11.16 -20.53
C PRO A 4 -7.68 -10.07 -19.60
N HIS A 5 -8.76 -10.35 -18.88
CA HIS A 5 -9.38 -9.44 -17.91
C HIS A 5 -9.13 -9.83 -16.44
N THR A 6 -8.23 -10.79 -16.19
CA THR A 6 -7.88 -11.22 -14.83
C THR A 6 -6.41 -10.90 -14.56
N VAL A 7 -6.12 -10.28 -13.42
CA VAL A 7 -4.77 -9.92 -12.97
C VAL A 7 -4.51 -10.55 -11.60
N HIS A 8 -3.41 -11.27 -11.47
CA HIS A 8 -2.96 -11.83 -10.20
C HIS A 8 -2.19 -10.79 -9.40
N VAL A 9 -2.64 -10.51 -8.18
CA VAL A 9 -2.01 -9.56 -7.26
C VAL A 9 -1.56 -10.25 -5.97
N ALA A 10 -0.45 -9.80 -5.41
CA ALA A 10 -0.01 -10.19 -4.08
C ALA A 10 0.13 -8.98 -3.16
N ALA A 11 -0.20 -9.19 -1.88
CA ALA A 11 0.12 -8.29 -0.79
C ALA A 11 1.10 -8.98 0.17
N ILE A 12 2.18 -8.27 0.50
CA ILE A 12 3.23 -8.77 1.38
C ILE A 12 3.00 -8.23 2.79
N GLN A 13 3.12 -9.12 3.79
CA GLN A 13 3.15 -8.76 5.20
C GLN A 13 4.57 -8.88 5.73
N LEU A 14 5.07 -7.83 6.38
CA LEU A 14 6.43 -7.75 6.93
C LEU A 14 6.41 -7.32 8.40
N CYS A 15 7.51 -7.62 9.11
CA CYS A 15 7.84 -7.02 10.39
C CYS A 15 9.20 -6.33 10.27
N SER A 16 9.20 -5.12 9.71
CA SER A 16 10.43 -4.34 9.52
C SER A 16 10.91 -3.74 10.84
N GLY A 17 12.22 -3.56 10.96
CA GLY A 17 12.89 -2.92 12.09
C GLY A 17 13.92 -1.90 11.63
N GLN A 18 14.94 -1.65 12.47
CA GLN A 18 16.01 -0.68 12.21
C GLN A 18 17.09 -1.21 11.24
N ASP A 19 17.21 -2.51 11.06
CA ASP A 19 18.20 -3.12 10.16
C ASP A 19 17.67 -3.14 8.71
N ILE A 20 18.10 -2.15 7.93
CA ILE A 20 17.73 -2.00 6.52
C ILE A 20 18.09 -3.26 5.72
N ASN A 21 19.27 -3.82 5.91
CA ASN A 21 19.73 -4.98 5.14
C ASN A 21 18.86 -6.22 5.44
N ALA A 22 18.51 -6.46 6.70
CA ALA A 22 17.61 -7.54 7.09
C ALA A 22 16.21 -7.35 6.48
N ASN A 23 15.67 -6.12 6.53
CA ASN A 23 14.38 -5.79 5.96
C ASN A 23 14.36 -6.00 4.44
N LEU A 24 15.37 -5.51 3.72
CA LEU A 24 15.47 -5.66 2.27
C LEU A 24 15.66 -7.13 1.86
N LYS A 25 16.43 -7.91 2.62
CA LYS A 25 16.58 -9.36 2.39
C LYS A 25 15.25 -10.09 2.54
N GLN A 26 14.47 -9.75 3.58
CA GLN A 26 13.14 -10.36 3.79
C GLN A 26 12.16 -9.93 2.70
N ALA A 27 12.14 -8.64 2.34
CA ALA A 27 11.29 -8.14 1.26
C ALA A 27 11.60 -8.85 -0.07
N LYS A 28 12.88 -8.99 -0.43
CA LYS A 28 13.32 -9.72 -1.62
C LYS A 28 12.76 -11.15 -1.63
N LEU A 29 12.97 -11.90 -0.54
CA LEU A 29 12.49 -13.29 -0.45
C LEU A 29 10.99 -13.39 -0.66
N LEU A 30 10.21 -12.49 -0.06
CA LEU A 30 8.74 -12.52 -0.17
C LEU A 30 8.26 -12.06 -1.55
N ILE A 31 8.95 -11.11 -2.21
CA ILE A 31 8.66 -10.74 -3.60
C ILE A 31 8.92 -11.94 -4.52
N GLU A 32 10.06 -12.63 -4.36
CA GLU A 32 10.39 -13.83 -5.14
C GLU A 32 9.35 -14.94 -4.93
N ASN A 33 8.88 -15.15 -3.70
CA ASN A 33 7.79 -16.08 -3.40
C ASN A 33 6.47 -15.67 -4.10
N ALA A 34 6.13 -14.37 -4.11
CA ALA A 34 4.96 -13.87 -4.83
C ALA A 34 5.07 -14.15 -6.35
N VAL A 35 6.25 -13.93 -6.93
CA VAL A 35 6.52 -14.24 -8.34
C VAL A 35 6.29 -15.73 -8.64
N GLN A 36 6.73 -16.63 -7.76
CA GLN A 36 6.51 -18.08 -7.92
C GLN A 36 5.02 -18.46 -7.90
N LEU A 37 4.17 -17.65 -7.27
CA LEU A 37 2.71 -17.81 -7.31
C LEU A 37 2.07 -17.26 -8.61
N GLY A 38 2.88 -16.77 -9.55
CA GLY A 38 2.40 -16.22 -10.82
C GLY A 38 1.79 -14.82 -10.71
N THR A 39 2.12 -14.05 -9.67
CA THR A 39 1.58 -12.70 -9.50
C THR A 39 2.20 -11.72 -10.49
N GLN A 40 1.38 -10.81 -11.00
CA GLN A 40 1.75 -9.78 -11.97
C GLN A 40 1.92 -8.40 -11.29
N VAL A 41 1.32 -8.24 -10.11
CA VAL A 41 1.45 -7.04 -9.27
C VAL A 41 1.77 -7.48 -7.85
N VAL A 42 2.82 -6.93 -7.27
CA VAL A 42 3.21 -7.18 -5.87
C VAL A 42 3.18 -5.86 -5.11
N ALA A 43 2.54 -5.83 -3.95
CA ALA A 43 2.48 -4.66 -3.08
C ALA A 43 3.15 -4.92 -1.73
N LEU A 44 4.02 -4.00 -1.31
CA LEU A 44 4.72 -4.01 -0.02
C LEU A 44 4.06 -3.05 0.97
N PRO A 45 4.25 -3.26 2.30
CA PRO A 45 3.68 -2.38 3.32
C PRO A 45 4.43 -1.05 3.47
N GLU A 46 3.81 -0.10 4.15
CA GLU A 46 4.44 1.16 4.58
C GLU A 46 5.70 0.88 5.40
N ASN A 47 6.75 1.70 5.18
CA ASN A 47 8.03 1.61 5.90
C ASN A 47 8.74 0.24 5.75
N PHE A 48 8.61 -0.41 4.59
CA PHE A 48 9.12 -1.77 4.40
C PHE A 48 10.63 -1.88 4.55
N SER A 49 11.39 -0.83 4.19
CA SER A 49 12.85 -0.81 4.25
C SER A 49 13.38 -0.42 5.64
N TYR A 50 12.65 0.40 6.37
CA TYR A 50 13.04 0.88 7.70
C TYR A 50 11.84 1.29 8.53
N LEU A 51 11.71 0.74 9.73
CA LEU A 51 10.66 1.11 10.67
C LEU A 51 11.23 1.29 12.08
N ASP A 52 11.14 2.54 12.57
CA ASP A 52 11.57 2.97 13.89
C ASP A 52 10.72 4.16 14.36
N ARG A 53 11.20 4.93 15.32
CA ARG A 53 10.60 6.23 15.71
C ARG A 53 10.63 7.19 14.52
N GLU A 54 9.61 8.00 14.36
CA GLU A 54 9.47 8.90 13.20
C GLU A 54 10.67 9.82 13.01
N GLY A 55 11.28 10.34 14.12
CA GLY A 55 12.46 11.19 14.05
C GLY A 55 13.72 10.51 13.49
N ASN A 56 13.75 9.19 13.47
CA ASN A 56 14.90 8.42 12.99
C ASN A 56 14.82 8.10 11.48
N LYS A 57 13.71 8.40 10.81
CA LYS A 57 13.55 8.15 9.36
C LYS A 57 14.60 8.84 8.50
N ILE A 58 15.15 9.96 8.96
CA ILE A 58 16.24 10.66 8.27
C ILE A 58 17.50 9.79 8.12
N GLN A 59 17.71 8.79 8.98
CA GLN A 59 18.83 7.86 8.91
C GLN A 59 18.69 6.83 7.78
N ALA A 60 17.49 6.67 7.24
CA ALA A 60 17.15 5.71 6.20
C ALA A 60 16.71 6.41 4.91
N LEU A 61 17.17 7.65 4.67
CA LEU A 61 16.88 8.39 3.45
C LEU A 61 17.30 7.59 2.23
N GLU A 62 16.36 7.45 1.31
CA GLU A 62 16.57 6.83 0.02
C GLU A 62 16.84 7.89 -1.05
N ASN A 63 17.54 7.47 -2.10
CA ASN A 63 17.77 8.23 -3.32
C ASN A 63 17.07 7.51 -4.48
N LEU A 64 16.42 8.25 -5.35
CA LEU A 64 15.71 7.68 -6.51
C LEU A 64 16.63 7.02 -7.54
N GLU A 65 17.91 7.38 -7.56
CA GLU A 65 18.90 6.85 -8.50
C GLU A 65 19.56 5.58 -7.96
N ASP A 66 20.07 5.59 -6.73
CA ASP A 66 20.96 4.57 -6.19
C ASP A 66 20.60 4.10 -4.76
N GLY A 67 19.50 4.57 -4.19
CA GLY A 67 19.02 4.12 -2.88
C GLY A 67 18.81 2.59 -2.85
N PRO A 68 19.28 1.87 -1.80
CA PRO A 68 19.29 0.42 -1.77
C PRO A 68 17.89 -0.21 -1.89
N ALA A 69 16.88 0.39 -1.29
CA ALA A 69 15.50 -0.09 -1.42
C ALA A 69 14.94 0.19 -2.83
N VAL A 70 15.25 1.35 -3.40
CA VAL A 70 14.84 1.73 -4.75
C VAL A 70 15.47 0.80 -5.79
N GLN A 71 16.78 0.53 -5.65
CA GLN A 71 17.48 -0.40 -6.56
C GLN A 71 16.94 -1.82 -6.47
N LEU A 72 16.72 -2.33 -5.26
CA LEU A 72 16.14 -3.66 -5.06
C LEU A 72 14.80 -3.81 -5.80
N LEU A 73 13.89 -2.85 -5.62
CA LEU A 73 12.56 -2.92 -6.24
C LEU A 73 12.63 -2.78 -7.77
N ARG A 74 13.51 -1.91 -8.27
CA ARG A 74 13.77 -1.73 -9.70
C ARG A 74 14.27 -3.02 -10.35
N GLU A 75 15.26 -3.66 -9.74
CA GLU A 75 15.84 -4.90 -10.24
C GLU A 75 14.82 -6.05 -10.23
N LEU A 76 14.07 -6.21 -9.13
CA LEU A 76 13.07 -7.28 -9.02
C LEU A 76 11.90 -7.07 -10.00
N ALA A 77 11.43 -5.83 -10.18
CA ALA A 77 10.38 -5.51 -11.15
C ALA A 77 10.83 -5.89 -12.57
N ARG A 78 12.05 -5.46 -12.95
CA ARG A 78 12.61 -5.75 -14.28
C ARG A 78 12.90 -7.24 -14.49
N ALA A 79 13.57 -7.88 -13.53
CA ALA A 79 13.99 -9.28 -13.67
C ALA A 79 12.80 -10.25 -13.80
N ASN A 80 11.65 -9.89 -13.20
CA ASN A 80 10.46 -10.73 -13.20
C ASN A 80 9.33 -10.20 -14.10
N SER A 81 9.55 -9.07 -14.78
CA SER A 81 8.54 -8.40 -15.65
C SER A 81 7.20 -8.17 -14.95
N ILE A 82 7.24 -7.68 -13.69
CA ILE A 82 6.06 -7.44 -12.86
C ILE A 82 5.96 -5.95 -12.46
N TYR A 83 4.76 -5.52 -12.04
CA TYR A 83 4.60 -4.27 -11.33
C TYR A 83 4.89 -4.47 -9.84
N ILE A 84 5.62 -3.52 -9.23
CA ILE A 84 5.83 -3.49 -7.78
C ILE A 84 5.31 -2.15 -7.23
N VAL A 85 4.28 -2.21 -6.38
CA VAL A 85 3.86 -1.10 -5.52
C VAL A 85 4.74 -1.16 -4.27
N GLY A 86 5.76 -0.32 -4.23
CA GLY A 86 6.94 -0.45 -3.37
C GLY A 86 6.73 -0.05 -1.90
N GLY A 87 5.52 -0.24 -1.34
CA GLY A 87 5.27 0.18 0.04
C GLY A 87 5.60 1.65 0.23
N THR A 88 6.46 1.97 1.21
CA THR A 88 7.00 3.32 1.29
C THR A 88 8.47 3.36 1.68
N VAL A 89 9.14 4.40 1.19
CA VAL A 89 10.51 4.79 1.53
C VAL A 89 10.56 6.27 1.93
N PRO A 90 11.48 6.67 2.82
CA PRO A 90 11.71 8.08 3.13
C PRO A 90 12.54 8.75 2.05
N LEU A 91 12.03 9.82 1.44
CA LEU A 91 12.76 10.64 0.48
C LEU A 91 13.00 12.05 1.03
N ALA A 92 14.12 12.67 0.66
CA ALA A 92 14.41 14.04 1.04
C ALA A 92 13.43 15.03 0.39
N ALA A 93 12.94 15.99 1.17
CA ALA A 93 12.06 17.07 0.75
C ALA A 93 12.44 18.37 1.47
N ASN A 94 13.40 19.11 0.92
CA ASN A 94 14.02 20.27 1.55
C ASN A 94 14.62 19.91 2.92
N ASP A 95 14.11 20.52 4.00
CA ASP A 95 14.51 20.30 5.40
C ASP A 95 13.76 19.13 6.10
N ARG A 96 12.88 18.46 5.39
CA ARG A 96 12.04 17.34 5.90
C ARG A 96 12.21 16.09 5.04
N VAL A 97 11.40 15.10 5.37
CA VAL A 97 11.32 13.81 4.68
C VAL A 97 9.89 13.60 4.19
N THR A 98 9.70 13.02 3.02
CA THR A 98 8.38 12.51 2.60
C THR A 98 8.26 11.01 2.89
N ASN A 99 7.05 10.57 3.19
CA ASN A 99 6.70 9.15 3.26
C ASN A 99 6.14 8.76 1.88
N THR A 100 6.98 8.13 1.04
CA THR A 100 6.74 8.04 -0.40
C THR A 100 6.54 6.61 -0.87
N CYS A 101 5.43 6.37 -1.56
CA CYS A 101 5.19 5.14 -2.32
C CYS A 101 5.67 5.33 -3.77
N LEU A 102 6.57 4.46 -4.21
CA LEU A 102 7.04 4.36 -5.59
C LEU A 102 6.43 3.13 -6.25
N VAL A 103 5.99 3.28 -7.49
CA VAL A 103 5.52 2.15 -8.31
C VAL A 103 6.53 1.90 -9.42
N PHE A 104 7.01 0.67 -9.50
CA PHE A 104 7.91 0.21 -10.56
C PHE A 104 7.14 -0.59 -11.58
N GLY A 105 7.33 -0.29 -12.86
CA GLY A 105 6.82 -1.06 -13.98
C GLY A 105 7.73 -2.25 -14.35
N PRO A 106 7.27 -3.11 -15.28
CA PRO A 106 8.00 -4.31 -15.72
C PRO A 106 9.40 -4.05 -16.29
N GLU A 107 9.66 -2.84 -16.76
CA GLU A 107 10.99 -2.42 -17.26
C GLU A 107 11.92 -1.92 -16.12
N GLY A 108 11.46 -1.93 -14.87
CA GLY A 108 12.17 -1.38 -13.71
C GLY A 108 12.14 0.14 -13.64
N LEU A 109 11.30 0.80 -14.43
CA LEU A 109 11.13 2.25 -14.39
C LEU A 109 10.08 2.65 -13.34
N ILE A 110 10.28 3.80 -12.69
CA ILE A 110 9.28 4.39 -11.80
C ILE A 110 8.14 4.95 -12.66
N VAL A 111 6.94 4.36 -12.55
CA VAL A 111 5.74 4.75 -13.31
C VAL A 111 4.79 5.62 -12.50
N ALA A 112 4.93 5.65 -11.18
CA ALA A 112 4.19 6.56 -10.30
C ALA A 112 4.96 6.82 -9.00
N ARG A 113 4.74 8.01 -8.42
CA ARG A 113 5.21 8.43 -7.10
C ARG A 113 4.05 9.08 -6.37
N TYR A 114 3.79 8.63 -5.14
CA TYR A 114 2.81 9.21 -4.25
C TYR A 114 3.42 9.52 -2.90
N ASP A 115 3.37 10.78 -2.50
CA ASP A 115 3.78 11.25 -1.18
C ASP A 115 2.54 11.28 -0.28
N LYS A 116 2.58 10.65 0.89
CA LYS A 116 1.46 10.55 1.85
C LYS A 116 0.85 11.91 2.14
N ILE A 117 -0.47 12.05 1.91
CA ILE A 117 -1.20 13.31 2.07
C ILE A 117 -1.56 13.53 3.55
N HIS A 118 -2.18 12.53 4.19
CA HIS A 118 -2.66 12.66 5.56
C HIS A 118 -1.65 12.04 6.53
N LEU A 119 -1.05 12.89 7.35
CA LEU A 119 -0.03 12.51 8.31
C LEU A 119 -0.66 12.05 9.62
N PHE A 120 -0.02 11.08 10.28
CA PHE A 120 -0.54 10.43 11.48
C PHE A 120 -0.23 11.26 12.73
N ASP A 121 -1.02 12.32 12.92
CA ASP A 121 -0.97 13.20 14.09
C ASP A 121 -2.16 12.86 14.99
N ILE A 122 -1.92 12.05 16.02
CA ILE A 122 -2.97 11.61 16.94
C ILE A 122 -2.46 11.52 18.37
N GLN A 123 -3.38 11.65 19.30
CA GLN A 123 -3.20 11.32 20.71
C GLN A 123 -4.27 10.32 21.10
N LEU A 124 -3.88 9.07 21.36
CA LEU A 124 -4.81 8.02 21.77
C LEU A 124 -5.05 8.03 23.27
N ASP A 125 -4.00 8.31 24.04
CA ASP A 125 -4.01 8.51 25.49
C ASP A 125 -2.73 9.26 25.89
N ASP A 126 -2.52 9.48 27.20
CA ASP A 126 -1.39 10.28 27.72
C ASP A 126 -0.02 9.64 27.40
N ALA A 127 0.04 8.33 27.16
CA ALA A 127 1.26 7.60 26.86
C ALA A 127 1.49 7.38 25.35
N HIS A 128 0.47 7.57 24.52
CA HIS A 128 0.52 7.24 23.07
C HIS A 128 0.13 8.44 22.23
N SER A 129 1.12 9.26 21.93
CA SER A 129 1.03 10.40 21.02
C SER A 129 1.94 10.18 19.82
N PHE A 130 1.42 10.43 18.62
CA PHE A 130 2.14 10.38 17.36
C PHE A 130 1.99 11.72 16.68
N VAL A 131 3.09 12.33 16.25
CA VAL A 131 3.12 13.60 15.53
C VAL A 131 4.02 13.44 14.31
N GLU A 132 3.49 12.75 13.28
CA GLU A 132 4.23 12.46 12.05
C GLU A 132 4.61 13.76 11.32
N SER A 133 3.74 14.78 11.35
CA SER A 133 3.97 16.08 10.70
C SER A 133 5.18 16.86 11.24
N ARG A 134 5.69 16.48 12.41
CA ARG A 134 6.90 17.10 12.97
C ARG A 134 8.14 16.82 12.10
N TYR A 135 8.19 15.64 11.45
CA TYR A 135 9.34 15.16 10.71
C TYR A 135 9.06 14.94 9.23
N ILE A 136 7.80 14.67 8.89
CA ILE A 136 7.37 14.31 7.55
C ILE A 136 6.65 15.50 6.90
N ALA A 137 6.99 15.77 5.63
CA ALA A 137 6.28 16.72 4.79
C ALA A 137 5.09 16.02 4.13
N ALA A 138 3.89 16.62 4.21
CA ALA A 138 2.71 16.10 3.56
C ALA A 138 2.77 16.25 2.04
N GLY A 139 2.33 15.20 1.32
CA GLY A 139 1.99 15.28 -0.09
C GLY A 139 0.76 16.16 -0.34
N LYS A 140 0.48 16.44 -1.61
CA LYS A 140 -0.64 17.32 -2.00
C LYS A 140 -1.55 16.70 -3.05
N GLU A 141 -1.02 15.79 -3.85
CA GLU A 141 -1.69 15.31 -5.05
C GLU A 141 -2.12 13.85 -4.92
N PRO A 142 -3.41 13.53 -5.13
CA PRO A 142 -3.86 12.17 -5.35
C PRO A 142 -3.22 11.60 -6.63
N VAL A 143 -2.70 10.38 -6.56
CA VAL A 143 -1.98 9.75 -7.68
C VAL A 143 -2.64 8.47 -8.13
N THR A 144 -2.73 8.31 -9.46
CA THR A 144 -3.13 7.08 -10.12
C THR A 144 -2.08 6.68 -11.16
N PHE A 145 -2.03 5.38 -11.49
CA PHE A 145 -1.22 4.86 -12.60
C PHE A 145 -2.02 3.81 -13.37
N ASN A 146 -1.57 3.48 -14.58
CA ASN A 146 -2.24 2.50 -15.42
C ASN A 146 -1.40 1.22 -15.54
N ALA A 147 -2.06 0.07 -15.33
CA ALA A 147 -1.49 -1.24 -15.56
C ALA A 147 -2.60 -2.21 -16.02
N PHE A 148 -2.29 -3.10 -16.95
CA PHE A 148 -3.23 -4.12 -17.46
C PHE A 148 -4.57 -3.55 -17.96
N GLY A 149 -4.55 -2.37 -18.57
CA GLY A 149 -5.76 -1.69 -19.05
C GLY A 149 -6.68 -1.14 -17.94
N ALA A 150 -6.23 -1.11 -16.68
CA ALA A 150 -6.97 -0.58 -15.56
C ALA A 150 -6.20 0.57 -14.87
N THR A 151 -6.93 1.57 -14.39
CA THR A 151 -6.38 2.62 -13.54
C THR A 151 -6.32 2.13 -12.09
N MET A 152 -5.21 2.37 -11.41
CA MET A 152 -4.94 1.99 -10.04
C MET A 152 -4.63 3.23 -9.20
N GLY A 153 -5.20 3.33 -8.00
CA GLY A 153 -5.05 4.46 -7.09
C GLY A 153 -4.13 4.16 -5.93
N LEU A 154 -3.36 5.16 -5.49
CA LEU A 154 -2.42 5.06 -4.39
C LEU A 154 -2.91 5.82 -3.16
N SER A 155 -2.72 5.23 -2.00
CA SER A 155 -2.88 5.84 -0.67
C SER A 155 -1.89 5.19 0.29
N ILE A 156 -1.70 5.76 1.50
CA ILE A 156 -0.79 5.21 2.51
C ILE A 156 -1.45 5.29 3.88
N CYS A 157 -1.67 4.14 4.53
CA CYS A 157 -1.98 3.98 5.95
C CYS A 157 -3.08 4.92 6.48
N TYR A 158 -2.71 6.04 7.09
CA TYR A 158 -3.65 7.00 7.69
C TYR A 158 -4.61 7.62 6.67
N ASP A 159 -4.22 7.69 5.40
CA ASP A 159 -5.11 8.08 4.29
C ASP A 159 -6.41 7.27 4.27
N LEU A 160 -6.38 6.03 4.79
CA LEU A 160 -7.54 5.15 4.89
C LEU A 160 -8.73 5.78 5.63
N ARG A 161 -8.49 6.74 6.52
CA ARG A 161 -9.54 7.42 7.28
C ARG A 161 -10.28 8.50 6.49
N PHE A 162 -9.77 8.90 5.34
CA PHE A 162 -10.26 10.03 4.54
C PHE A 162 -10.93 9.54 3.25
N PRO A 163 -12.27 9.29 3.27
CA PRO A 163 -12.99 8.79 2.11
C PRO A 163 -12.88 9.71 0.89
N GLU A 164 -12.62 11.00 1.12
CA GLU A 164 -12.47 12.03 0.08
C GLU A 164 -11.36 11.67 -0.91
N LEU A 165 -10.20 11.18 -0.42
CA LEU A 165 -9.10 10.75 -1.27
C LEU A 165 -9.54 9.61 -2.20
N TYR A 166 -10.22 8.60 -1.67
CA TYR A 166 -10.68 7.45 -2.44
C TYR A 166 -11.73 7.85 -3.46
N ARG A 167 -12.61 8.81 -3.13
CA ARG A 167 -13.56 9.37 -4.08
C ARG A 167 -12.87 10.09 -5.24
N VAL A 168 -11.81 10.85 -4.97
CA VAL A 168 -11.00 11.50 -6.01
C VAL A 168 -10.31 10.46 -6.89
N LEU A 169 -9.69 9.43 -6.30
CA LEU A 169 -9.02 8.36 -7.05
C LEU A 169 -9.99 7.64 -7.99
N VAL A 170 -11.18 7.27 -7.49
CA VAL A 170 -12.21 6.58 -8.30
C VAL A 170 -12.82 7.51 -9.36
N LYS A 171 -12.98 8.80 -9.07
CA LYS A 171 -13.37 9.81 -10.08
C LYS A 171 -12.32 9.93 -11.21
N ARG A 172 -11.03 9.68 -10.91
CA ARG A 172 -9.94 9.57 -11.91
C ARG A 172 -9.89 8.21 -12.60
N GLY A 173 -10.85 7.31 -12.34
CA GLY A 173 -10.99 6.01 -12.99
C GLY A 173 -10.39 4.83 -12.22
N ALA A 174 -9.93 5.01 -10.99
CA ALA A 174 -9.33 3.92 -10.23
C ALA A 174 -10.30 2.75 -10.04
N ARG A 175 -9.83 1.56 -10.38
CA ARG A 175 -10.51 0.27 -10.23
C ARG A 175 -9.91 -0.56 -9.10
N VAL A 176 -8.66 -0.26 -8.74
CA VAL A 176 -7.89 -0.89 -7.67
C VAL A 176 -7.32 0.21 -6.79
N LEU A 177 -7.35 0.01 -5.49
CA LEU A 177 -6.89 0.95 -4.46
C LEU A 177 -5.82 0.26 -3.63
N PHE A 178 -4.59 0.76 -3.66
CA PHE A 178 -3.49 0.27 -2.83
C PHE A 178 -3.41 1.06 -1.53
N VAL A 179 -3.22 0.34 -0.42
CA VAL A 179 -3.19 0.90 0.95
C VAL A 179 -2.01 0.30 1.74
N PRO A 180 -0.74 0.51 1.32
CA PRO A 180 0.41 0.14 2.14
C PRO A 180 0.31 0.74 3.54
N SER A 181 0.49 -0.07 4.59
CA SER A 181 0.21 0.40 5.96
C SER A 181 1.15 -0.15 7.01
N ALA A 182 1.32 0.65 8.08
CA ALA A 182 1.87 0.25 9.37
C ALA A 182 0.86 0.64 10.47
N PHE A 183 -0.35 0.09 10.40
CA PHE A 183 -1.49 0.43 11.24
C PHE A 183 -1.23 -0.02 12.68
N THR A 184 -1.41 0.86 13.66
CA THR A 184 -1.15 0.52 15.07
C THR A 184 -2.07 -0.62 15.54
N TRP A 185 -1.58 -1.49 16.41
CA TRP A 185 -2.37 -2.58 17.01
C TRP A 185 -3.70 -2.09 17.58
N ARG A 186 -3.69 -1.03 18.39
CA ARG A 186 -4.88 -0.54 19.08
C ARG A 186 -6.01 -0.12 18.14
N THR A 187 -5.68 0.61 17.09
CA THR A 187 -6.68 1.07 16.14
C THR A 187 -6.97 -0.01 15.08
N GLY A 188 -6.00 -0.85 14.76
CA GLY A 188 -6.14 -1.90 13.77
C GLY A 188 -7.20 -2.92 14.14
N ALA A 189 -7.20 -3.36 15.40
CA ALA A 189 -8.14 -4.37 15.91
C ALA A 189 -9.62 -4.00 15.71
N TYR A 190 -9.94 -2.71 15.62
CA TYR A 190 -11.31 -2.21 15.50
C TYR A 190 -11.62 -1.53 14.18
N HIS A 191 -10.61 -1.00 13.47
CA HIS A 191 -10.86 -0.12 12.33
C HIS A 191 -10.33 -0.67 11.00
N TRP A 192 -9.33 -1.54 11.02
CA TRP A 192 -8.59 -1.93 9.82
C TRP A 192 -9.48 -2.57 8.75
N LEU A 193 -10.11 -3.68 9.08
CA LEU A 193 -10.93 -4.42 8.12
C LEU A 193 -12.21 -3.66 7.74
N GLU A 194 -12.84 -3.01 8.71
CA GLU A 194 -14.07 -2.23 8.51
C GLU A 194 -13.83 -1.10 7.51
N LEU A 195 -12.74 -0.32 7.69
CA LEU A 195 -12.43 0.79 6.78
C LEU A 195 -12.05 0.29 5.39
N LEU A 196 -11.24 -0.76 5.27
CA LEU A 196 -10.84 -1.31 3.96
C LEU A 196 -12.04 -1.84 3.20
N ARG A 197 -12.92 -2.58 3.86
CA ARG A 197 -14.17 -3.06 3.26
C ARG A 197 -15.09 -1.92 2.87
N ALA A 198 -15.19 -0.87 3.70
CA ALA A 198 -15.96 0.32 3.36
C ALA A 198 -15.41 0.98 2.08
N ARG A 199 -14.06 1.14 1.97
CA ARG A 199 -13.44 1.70 0.75
C ARG A 199 -13.70 0.84 -0.48
N ALA A 200 -13.70 -0.48 -0.35
CA ALA A 200 -14.04 -1.38 -1.45
C ALA A 200 -15.50 -1.24 -1.88
N ILE A 201 -16.43 -1.34 -0.93
CA ILE A 201 -17.88 -1.35 -1.15
C ILE A 201 -18.37 -0.02 -1.75
N GLU A 202 -18.04 1.09 -1.11
CA GLU A 202 -18.52 2.41 -1.49
C GLU A 202 -17.99 2.90 -2.85
N ASN A 203 -16.83 2.36 -3.27
CA ASN A 203 -16.15 2.72 -4.51
C ASN A 203 -16.26 1.65 -5.60
N LEU A 204 -16.87 0.49 -5.30
CA LEU A 204 -16.92 -0.69 -6.17
C LEU A 204 -15.54 -0.96 -6.79
N ALA A 205 -14.51 -1.03 -5.92
CA ALA A 205 -13.12 -1.16 -6.27
C ALA A 205 -12.45 -2.29 -5.49
N TYR A 206 -11.46 -2.94 -6.09
CA TYR A 206 -10.55 -3.82 -5.34
C TYR A 206 -9.73 -2.99 -4.35
N VAL A 207 -9.46 -3.54 -3.16
CA VAL A 207 -8.55 -2.94 -2.18
C VAL A 207 -7.44 -3.94 -1.86
N ILE A 208 -6.19 -3.51 -2.05
CA ILE A 208 -4.98 -4.28 -1.80
C ILE A 208 -4.22 -3.58 -0.68
N ALA A 209 -4.22 -4.17 0.50
CA ALA A 209 -3.72 -3.54 1.71
C ALA A 209 -2.60 -4.39 2.38
N PRO A 210 -1.36 -4.29 1.87
CA PRO A 210 -0.20 -4.88 2.54
C PRO A 210 0.10 -4.13 3.84
N ALA A 211 0.43 -4.87 4.91
CA ALA A 211 0.58 -4.32 6.24
C ALA A 211 1.87 -4.78 6.93
N GLN A 212 2.44 -3.89 7.74
CA GLN A 212 3.39 -4.26 8.78
C GLN A 212 2.65 -5.00 9.90
N PHE A 213 3.28 -5.99 10.53
CA PHE A 213 2.71 -6.73 11.65
C PHE A 213 3.71 -6.86 12.81
N GLY A 214 3.17 -7.13 14.02
CA GLY A 214 3.97 -7.45 15.19
C GLY A 214 4.75 -6.27 15.76
N ARG A 215 5.70 -6.58 16.63
CA ARG A 215 6.46 -5.58 17.40
C ARG A 215 7.74 -5.19 16.67
N HIS A 216 7.90 -3.91 16.38
CA HIS A 216 9.05 -3.34 15.67
C HIS A 216 10.14 -2.84 16.64
N ASN A 217 9.72 -2.30 17.78
CA ASN A 217 10.58 -1.84 18.88
C ASN A 217 9.78 -1.82 20.19
N ALA A 218 10.32 -1.22 21.26
CA ALA A 218 9.67 -1.18 22.57
C ALA A 218 8.34 -0.37 22.57
N GLU A 219 8.16 0.55 21.62
CA GLU A 219 7.06 1.54 21.60
C GLU A 219 6.08 1.33 20.46
N ARG A 220 6.48 0.56 19.42
CA ARG A 220 5.70 0.44 18.19
C ARG A 220 5.36 -1.01 17.86
N GLU A 221 4.06 -1.24 17.74
CA GLU A 221 3.48 -2.52 17.32
C GLU A 221 2.42 -2.27 16.25
N SER A 222 2.45 -3.08 15.19
CA SER A 222 1.50 -3.00 14.08
C SER A 222 0.54 -4.19 14.10
N PHE A 223 -0.70 -3.93 13.67
CA PHE A 223 -1.80 -4.88 13.72
C PHE A 223 -1.63 -6.05 12.74
N GLY A 224 -0.99 -5.83 11.59
CA GLY A 224 -0.90 -6.86 10.57
C GLY A 224 -2.17 -7.04 9.77
N HIS A 225 -2.49 -8.32 9.50
CA HIS A 225 -3.67 -8.71 8.74
C HIS A 225 -3.73 -8.04 7.37
N SER A 226 -2.62 -8.10 6.60
CA SER A 226 -2.63 -7.72 5.18
C SER A 226 -3.83 -8.38 4.50
N VAL A 227 -4.54 -7.65 3.65
CA VAL A 227 -5.80 -8.13 3.11
C VAL A 227 -6.00 -7.72 1.66
N ILE A 228 -6.68 -8.57 0.90
CA ILE A 228 -7.20 -8.29 -0.44
C ILE A 228 -8.71 -8.37 -0.38
N VAL A 229 -9.39 -7.30 -0.76
CA VAL A 229 -10.86 -7.16 -0.72
C VAL A 229 -11.38 -6.92 -2.14
N ASP A 230 -12.47 -7.60 -2.51
CA ASP A 230 -13.13 -7.42 -3.79
C ASP A 230 -14.09 -6.20 -3.79
N PRO A 231 -14.59 -5.78 -4.95
CA PRO A 231 -15.51 -4.64 -5.06
C PRO A 231 -16.85 -4.80 -4.32
N TRP A 232 -17.21 -6.03 -3.94
CA TRP A 232 -18.41 -6.32 -3.14
C TRP A 232 -18.15 -6.25 -1.64
N GLY A 233 -16.87 -6.11 -1.23
CA GLY A 233 -16.45 -6.11 0.17
C GLY A 233 -16.14 -7.49 0.73
N GLN A 234 -16.04 -8.52 -0.14
CA GLN A 234 -15.62 -9.85 0.26
C GLN A 234 -14.10 -9.88 0.45
N ILE A 235 -13.64 -10.45 1.56
CA ILE A 235 -12.23 -10.71 1.79
C ILE A 235 -11.82 -11.92 0.93
N LEU A 236 -10.95 -11.70 -0.06
CA LEU A 236 -10.43 -12.74 -0.94
C LEU A 236 -9.24 -13.48 -0.32
N ALA A 237 -8.39 -12.75 0.40
CA ALA A 237 -7.25 -13.29 1.13
C ALA A 237 -6.90 -12.40 2.32
N GLN A 238 -6.46 -12.99 3.43
CA GLN A 238 -6.01 -12.29 4.63
C GLN A 238 -4.81 -13.00 5.24
N ALA A 239 -3.81 -12.23 5.66
CA ALA A 239 -2.59 -12.74 6.28
C ALA A 239 -2.80 -13.12 7.74
N PRO A 240 -2.21 -14.22 8.22
CA PRO A 240 -2.09 -14.52 9.65
C PRO A 240 -0.96 -13.69 10.29
N ASP A 241 -0.78 -13.79 11.61
CA ASP A 241 0.25 -13.07 12.40
C ASP A 241 1.67 -13.60 12.15
N ARG A 242 2.14 -13.48 10.92
CA ARG A 242 3.52 -13.80 10.50
C ARG A 242 3.87 -13.09 9.21
N ALA A 243 5.17 -12.95 8.92
CA ALA A 243 5.64 -12.51 7.61
C ALA A 243 5.22 -13.53 6.54
N CYS A 244 4.52 -13.07 5.50
CA CYS A 244 4.02 -13.94 4.44
C CYS A 244 3.59 -13.16 3.20
N VAL A 245 3.26 -13.90 2.16
CA VAL A 245 2.58 -13.43 0.95
C VAL A 245 1.15 -13.94 0.98
N ILE A 246 0.19 -13.06 0.70
CA ILE A 246 -1.16 -13.44 0.31
C ILE A 246 -1.40 -13.01 -1.13
N SER A 247 -2.18 -13.78 -1.87
CA SER A 247 -2.47 -13.48 -3.27
C SER A 247 -3.90 -13.80 -3.65
N SER A 248 -4.40 -13.13 -4.67
CA SER A 248 -5.72 -13.36 -5.25
C SER A 248 -5.77 -12.88 -6.69
N GLU A 249 -6.82 -13.26 -7.39
CA GLU A 249 -7.16 -12.74 -8.71
C GLU A 249 -8.07 -11.51 -8.59
N MET A 250 -7.79 -10.50 -9.42
CA MET A 250 -8.70 -9.38 -9.68
C MET A 250 -9.37 -9.61 -11.03
N ASN A 251 -10.68 -9.82 -11.05
CA ASN A 251 -11.47 -10.03 -12.26
C ASN A 251 -12.18 -8.72 -12.64
N PHE A 252 -11.68 -8.02 -13.65
CA PHE A 252 -12.24 -6.74 -14.08
C PHE A 252 -13.58 -6.89 -14.81
N THR A 253 -13.84 -8.02 -15.46
CA THR A 253 -15.17 -8.30 -16.04
C THR A 253 -16.25 -8.40 -14.96
N TYR A 254 -15.95 -9.11 -13.86
CA TYR A 254 -16.83 -9.14 -12.69
C TYR A 254 -17.10 -7.74 -12.12
N GLN A 255 -16.06 -6.94 -11.99
CA GLN A 255 -16.20 -5.57 -11.50
C GLN A 255 -17.07 -4.71 -12.41
N ASP A 256 -16.94 -4.85 -13.73
CA ASP A 256 -17.78 -4.11 -14.69
C ASP A 256 -19.25 -4.51 -14.58
N GLN A 257 -19.54 -5.82 -14.53
CA GLN A 257 -20.90 -6.33 -14.31
C GLN A 257 -21.50 -5.82 -12.99
N LEU A 258 -20.68 -5.76 -11.94
CA LEU A 258 -21.12 -5.22 -10.65
C LEU A 258 -21.46 -3.74 -10.74
N ARG A 259 -20.62 -2.93 -11.38
CA ARG A 259 -20.83 -1.48 -11.58
C ARG A 259 -22.05 -1.18 -12.46
N GLU A 260 -22.34 -2.04 -13.44
CA GLU A 260 -23.56 -1.96 -14.26
C GLU A 260 -24.82 -2.25 -13.45
N ARG A 261 -24.79 -3.32 -12.62
CA ARG A 261 -25.96 -3.74 -11.80
C ARG A 261 -26.19 -2.84 -10.59
N LEU A 262 -25.13 -2.27 -10.03
CA LEU A 262 -25.17 -1.36 -8.88
C LEU A 262 -24.49 -0.03 -9.24
N PRO A 263 -25.11 0.85 -10.06
CA PRO A 263 -24.47 2.06 -10.56
C PRO A 263 -24.42 3.20 -9.53
N CYS A 264 -24.14 2.90 -8.26
CA CYS A 264 -24.11 3.86 -7.16
C CYS A 264 -23.08 4.98 -7.35
N LEU A 265 -21.99 4.73 -8.08
CA LEU A 265 -21.01 5.75 -8.42
C LEU A 265 -21.60 6.87 -9.28
N ASN A 266 -22.56 6.54 -10.17
CA ASN A 266 -23.26 7.48 -11.05
C ASN A 266 -24.42 8.18 -10.32
N HIS A 267 -24.89 7.64 -9.19
CA HIS A 267 -25.99 8.21 -8.41
C HIS A 267 -25.54 9.27 -7.41
N ARG A 268 -24.24 9.56 -7.32
CA ARG A 268 -23.71 10.60 -6.43
C ARG A 268 -24.28 11.96 -6.80
N ARG A 269 -24.67 12.74 -5.78
CA ARG A 269 -25.22 14.10 -5.91
C ARG A 269 -24.30 15.17 -5.36
N LEU A 270 -23.41 14.78 -4.47
CA LEU A 270 -22.39 15.67 -3.87
C LEU A 270 -21.06 15.49 -4.62
N PRO A 271 -20.21 16.54 -4.65
CA PRO A 271 -18.91 16.49 -5.35
C PRO A 271 -17.97 15.39 -4.83
#